data_b2be1615e73511d9d2e45b060a720fb5
#
_entry.id   b2be1615e73511d9d2e45b060a720fb5
#
_cell.length_a   1.000
_cell.length_b   1.000
_cell.length_c   1.000
_cell.angle_alpha   90.00
_cell.angle_beta   90.00
_cell.angle_gamma   90.00
#
_symmetry.space_group_name_H-M   'P 1'
#
loop_
_entity.id
_entity.type
_entity.pdbx_description
1 polymer ?
#
loop_
_entity_poly.entity_id
_entity_poly.type
_entity_poly.pdbx_seq_one_letter_code
_entity_poly.pdbx_strand_id
1 'polypeptide(L)'
;MSETAFDLMVIGAGPGGYVAAIRAAQLGMKVACVDRRDSLGGTCLNVGCIPSKALLNASEHYADAAGGGLAALGISVGNVKLDLAKMMQGKDDIVGSLTGGIDFLFKKNKVTRLQGHARIEGAGKVVISDGPDAGSYEVERILIATGSHASVSYTHLTLPTNGLV
;
A
#
# COMPACT_ATOMS: atom_id res chain seq x y z
N MET A 1 10.06 -29.78 8.54
CA MET A 1 9.15 -29.12 7.56
C MET A 1 10.01 -28.23 6.71
N SER A 2 9.89 -28.28 5.39
CA SER A 2 10.72 -27.45 4.50
C SER A 2 10.44 -25.97 4.76
N GLU A 3 11.45 -25.10 4.58
CA GLU A 3 11.29 -23.64 4.72
C GLU A 3 10.25 -23.08 3.75
N THR A 4 9.91 -23.82 2.72
CA THR A 4 8.99 -23.47 1.62
C THR A 4 7.54 -23.93 1.83
N ALA A 5 7.20 -24.54 2.98
CA ALA A 5 5.83 -24.98 3.27
C ALA A 5 5.13 -24.04 4.26
N PHE A 6 3.90 -23.59 3.93
CA PHE A 6 3.08 -22.68 4.72
C PHE A 6 1.65 -23.19 4.90
N ASP A 7 1.02 -22.89 6.05
CA ASP A 7 -0.41 -23.17 6.27
C ASP A 7 -1.29 -22.24 5.44
N LEU A 8 -0.83 -20.98 5.26
CA LEU A 8 -1.52 -19.99 4.46
C LEU A 8 -0.53 -19.13 3.67
N MET A 9 -0.79 -18.97 2.38
CA MET A 9 -0.17 -17.92 1.58
C MET A 9 -1.19 -16.88 1.18
N VAL A 10 -0.89 -15.62 1.49
CA VAL A 10 -1.69 -14.46 1.09
C VAL A 10 -1.03 -13.83 -0.13
N ILE A 11 -1.76 -13.73 -1.24
CA ILE A 11 -1.27 -13.10 -2.48
C ILE A 11 -1.79 -11.67 -2.54
N GLY A 12 -0.89 -10.70 -2.35
CA GLY A 12 -1.17 -9.28 -2.25
C GLY A 12 -1.10 -8.75 -0.82
N ALA A 13 -0.23 -7.77 -0.59
CA ALA A 13 0.00 -7.13 0.72
C ALA A 13 -0.72 -5.78 0.86
N GLY A 14 -1.84 -5.59 0.17
CA GLY A 14 -2.75 -4.47 0.40
C GLY A 14 -3.54 -4.62 1.70
N PRO A 15 -4.46 -3.67 2.03
CA PRO A 15 -5.19 -3.68 3.31
C PRO A 15 -5.91 -4.99 3.62
N GLY A 16 -6.52 -5.64 2.63
CA GLY A 16 -7.13 -6.96 2.83
C GLY A 16 -6.10 -8.05 3.12
N GLY A 17 -4.94 -8.00 2.44
CA GLY A 17 -3.91 -9.03 2.54
C GLY A 17 -3.10 -8.94 3.83
N TYR A 18 -2.51 -7.78 4.15
CA TYR A 18 -1.67 -7.69 5.35
C TYR A 18 -2.47 -7.88 6.63
N VAL A 19 -3.72 -7.41 6.69
CA VAL A 19 -4.59 -7.64 7.86
C VAL A 19 -4.88 -9.13 8.04
N ALA A 20 -5.23 -9.82 6.94
CA ALA A 20 -5.49 -11.25 6.98
C ALA A 20 -4.25 -12.06 7.36
N ALA A 21 -3.08 -11.73 6.80
CA ALA A 21 -1.82 -12.39 7.11
C ALA A 21 -1.45 -12.27 8.59
N ILE A 22 -1.52 -11.05 9.15
CA ILE A 22 -1.25 -10.81 10.56
C ILE A 22 -2.24 -11.59 11.44
N ARG A 23 -3.54 -11.53 11.09
CA ARG A 23 -4.55 -12.22 11.88
C ARG A 23 -4.40 -13.73 11.86
N ALA A 24 -4.11 -14.32 10.71
CA ALA A 24 -3.86 -15.76 10.59
C ALA A 24 -2.63 -16.20 11.40
N ALA A 25 -1.55 -15.41 11.36
CA ALA A 25 -0.36 -15.67 12.17
C ALA A 25 -0.64 -15.58 13.69
N GLN A 26 -1.46 -14.62 14.13
CA GLN A 26 -1.92 -14.53 15.52
C GLN A 26 -2.77 -15.74 15.97
N LEU A 27 -3.41 -16.43 15.03
CA LEU A 27 -4.14 -17.66 15.26
C LEU A 27 -3.27 -18.91 15.22
N GLY A 28 -1.94 -18.75 15.09
CA GLY A 28 -0.97 -19.84 15.16
C GLY A 28 -0.62 -20.48 13.82
N MET A 29 -1.07 -19.91 12.69
CA MET A 29 -0.72 -20.42 11.36
C MET A 29 0.69 -19.96 10.96
N LYS A 30 1.41 -20.80 10.22
CA LYS A 30 2.63 -20.42 9.49
C LYS A 30 2.24 -19.71 8.20
N VAL A 31 2.41 -18.39 8.15
CA VAL A 31 1.89 -17.53 7.08
C VAL A 31 3.00 -16.93 6.24
N ALA A 32 2.84 -16.99 4.92
CA ALA A 32 3.57 -16.13 3.98
C ALA A 32 2.62 -15.11 3.35
N CYS A 33 3.14 -13.92 3.07
CA CYS A 33 2.45 -12.90 2.29
C CYS A 33 3.36 -12.44 1.15
N VAL A 34 2.89 -12.57 -0.09
CA VAL A 34 3.65 -12.22 -1.28
C VAL A 34 3.06 -10.99 -1.95
N ASP A 35 3.92 -10.05 -2.33
CA ASP A 35 3.55 -8.88 -3.16
C ASP A 35 4.67 -8.57 -4.15
N ARG A 36 4.31 -8.03 -5.30
CA ARG A 36 5.30 -7.60 -6.31
C ARG A 36 6.04 -6.32 -5.91
N ARG A 37 5.45 -5.50 -5.03
CA ARG A 37 6.06 -4.25 -4.56
C ARG A 37 7.14 -4.55 -3.52
N ASP A 38 8.12 -3.67 -3.48
CA ASP A 38 9.16 -3.64 -2.44
C ASP A 38 8.67 -3.03 -1.11
N SER A 39 7.44 -2.54 -1.06
CA SER A 39 6.81 -1.99 0.14
C SER A 39 5.45 -2.62 0.38
N LEU A 40 5.14 -2.90 1.65
CA LEU A 40 3.83 -3.40 2.07
C LEU A 40 2.77 -2.29 2.05
N GLY A 41 1.48 -2.67 2.17
CA GLY A 41 0.37 -1.73 2.23
C GLY A 41 -0.39 -1.55 0.92
N GLY A 42 0.09 -2.14 -0.18
CA GLY A 42 -0.56 -2.13 -1.49
C GLY A 42 -0.81 -0.72 -2.04
N THR A 43 -1.81 -0.59 -2.91
CA THR A 43 -2.19 0.68 -3.54
C THR A 43 -2.60 1.73 -2.51
N CYS A 44 -3.37 1.34 -1.49
CA CYS A 44 -3.91 2.29 -0.50
C CYS A 44 -2.82 3.08 0.21
N LEU A 45 -1.79 2.41 0.75
CA LEU A 45 -0.75 3.09 1.51
C LEU A 45 0.28 3.78 0.63
N ASN A 46 0.62 3.18 -0.50
CA ASN A 46 1.74 3.67 -1.31
C ASN A 46 1.36 4.78 -2.30
N VAL A 47 0.20 4.68 -2.95
CA VAL A 47 -0.15 5.59 -4.06
C VAL A 47 -1.61 6.05 -4.04
N GLY A 48 -2.41 5.63 -3.08
CA GLY A 48 -3.85 5.90 -3.01
C GLY A 48 -4.27 6.66 -1.77
N CYS A 49 -4.96 5.97 -0.86
CA CYS A 49 -5.67 6.57 0.28
C CYS A 49 -4.77 7.46 1.16
N ILE A 50 -3.60 6.97 1.52
CA ILE A 50 -2.73 7.67 2.47
C ILE A 50 -2.08 8.91 1.86
N PRO A 51 -1.35 8.82 0.72
CA PRO A 51 -0.77 10.02 0.13
C PRO A 51 -1.82 11.05 -0.27
N SER A 52 -2.99 10.62 -0.78
CA SER A 52 -4.08 11.56 -1.10
C SER A 52 -4.58 12.30 0.12
N LYS A 53 -4.82 11.61 1.23
CA LYS A 53 -5.30 12.25 2.46
C LYS A 53 -4.26 13.16 3.09
N ALA A 54 -2.99 12.79 3.05
CA ALA A 54 -1.91 13.66 3.53
C ALA A 54 -1.85 14.98 2.75
N LEU A 55 -1.96 14.91 1.41
CA LEU A 55 -1.94 16.11 0.57
C LEU A 55 -3.22 16.94 0.71
N LEU A 56 -4.41 16.31 0.77
CA LEU A 56 -5.67 17.00 0.99
C LEU A 56 -5.66 17.76 2.32
N ASN A 57 -5.25 17.11 3.40
CA ASN A 57 -5.16 17.76 4.71
C ASN A 57 -4.20 18.95 4.69
N ALA A 58 -3.04 18.81 4.07
CA ALA A 58 -2.07 19.92 3.97
C ALA A 58 -2.60 21.06 3.08
N SER A 59 -3.33 20.75 2.00
CA SER A 59 -3.94 21.76 1.12
C SER A 59 -5.11 22.49 1.78
N GLU A 60 -5.89 21.81 2.62
CA GLU A 60 -6.94 22.46 3.45
C GLU A 60 -6.34 23.50 4.39
N HIS A 61 -5.31 23.12 5.15
CA HIS A 61 -4.63 24.07 6.04
C HIS A 61 -4.07 25.27 5.29
N TYR A 62 -3.50 25.06 4.11
CA TYR A 62 -3.04 26.16 3.28
C TYR A 62 -4.19 27.04 2.79
N ALA A 63 -5.28 26.45 2.32
CA ALA A 63 -6.46 27.18 1.84
C ALA A 63 -7.09 28.02 2.96
N ASP A 64 -7.24 27.49 4.15
CA ASP A 64 -7.77 28.20 5.32
C ASP A 64 -6.88 29.40 5.71
N ALA A 65 -5.57 29.19 5.72
CA ALA A 65 -4.62 30.22 6.07
C ALA A 65 -4.52 31.33 5.00
N ALA A 66 -4.47 30.96 3.71
CA ALA A 66 -4.31 31.91 2.60
C ALA A 66 -5.64 32.56 2.18
N GLY A 67 -6.75 31.82 2.29
CA GLY A 67 -8.09 32.27 1.88
C GLY A 67 -8.84 33.11 2.92
N GLY A 68 -8.25 33.35 4.09
CA GLY A 68 -8.89 34.15 5.14
C GLY A 68 -9.97 33.41 5.93
N GLY A 69 -10.13 32.11 5.76
CA GLY A 69 -11.10 31.28 6.52
C GLY A 69 -10.89 31.35 8.02
N LEU A 70 -9.65 31.55 8.46
CA LEU A 70 -9.30 31.68 9.87
C LEU A 70 -9.73 33.03 10.48
N ALA A 71 -9.97 34.04 9.67
CA ALA A 71 -10.40 35.36 10.16
C ALA A 71 -11.76 35.28 10.85
N ALA A 72 -12.66 34.45 10.42
CA ALA A 72 -13.95 34.20 11.05
C ALA A 72 -13.84 33.63 12.46
N LEU A 73 -12.72 32.98 12.77
CA LEU A 73 -12.38 32.45 14.10
C LEU A 73 -11.55 33.44 14.95
N GLY A 74 -11.33 34.67 14.48
CA GLY A 74 -10.53 35.66 15.14
C GLY A 74 -9.01 35.44 14.98
N ILE A 75 -8.58 34.57 14.07
CA ILE A 75 -7.17 34.25 13.82
C ILE A 75 -6.68 35.04 12.60
N SER A 76 -5.72 35.93 12.82
CA SER A 76 -5.08 36.70 11.75
C SER A 76 -3.80 35.98 11.32
N VAL A 77 -3.70 35.68 10.03
CA VAL A 77 -2.53 35.06 9.43
C VAL A 77 -1.95 35.99 8.36
N GLY A 78 -0.67 36.29 8.43
CA GLY A 78 0.03 37.13 7.46
C GLY A 78 1.09 36.37 6.69
N ASN A 79 1.28 36.76 5.41
CA ASN A 79 2.40 36.28 4.57
C ASN A 79 2.51 34.78 4.43
N VAL A 80 1.38 34.12 4.13
CA VAL A 80 1.32 32.66 3.89
C VAL A 80 2.09 32.30 2.62
N LYS A 81 3.03 31.35 2.73
CA LYS A 81 3.79 30.81 1.61
C LYS A 81 3.71 29.31 1.61
N LEU A 82 3.57 28.72 0.42
CA LEU A 82 3.63 27.28 0.21
C LEU A 82 5.06 26.85 -0.12
N ASP A 83 5.59 25.91 0.65
CA ASP A 83 6.77 25.12 0.28
C ASP A 83 6.30 23.73 -0.18
N LEU A 84 6.14 23.60 -1.49
CA LEU A 84 5.63 22.36 -2.09
C LEU A 84 6.58 21.17 -1.85
N ALA A 85 7.90 21.41 -1.87
CA ALA A 85 8.88 20.34 -1.64
C ALA A 85 8.74 19.74 -0.22
N LYS A 86 8.58 20.62 0.78
CA LYS A 86 8.36 20.20 2.16
C LYS A 86 7.01 19.50 2.36
N MET A 87 5.97 19.96 1.68
CA MET A 87 4.65 19.32 1.68
C MET A 87 4.73 17.90 1.11
N MET A 88 5.43 17.71 -0.02
CA MET A 88 5.63 16.40 -0.63
C MET A 88 6.48 15.48 0.26
N GLN A 89 7.53 16.00 0.88
CA GLN A 89 8.33 15.24 1.84
C GLN A 89 7.47 14.76 3.02
N GLY A 90 6.63 15.62 3.58
CA GLY A 90 5.73 15.26 4.68
C GLY A 90 4.75 14.13 4.29
N LYS A 91 4.25 14.13 3.05
CA LYS A 91 3.46 13.02 2.52
C LYS A 91 4.28 11.72 2.45
N ASP A 92 5.54 11.78 1.98
CA ASP A 92 6.41 10.61 1.88
C ASP A 92 6.79 10.06 3.27
N ASP A 93 7.02 10.92 4.24
CA ASP A 93 7.29 10.53 5.63
C ASP A 93 6.10 9.78 6.25
N ILE A 94 4.87 10.23 5.99
CA ILE A 94 3.65 9.55 6.45
C ILE A 94 3.53 8.16 5.81
N VAL A 95 3.74 8.06 4.51
CA VAL A 95 3.71 6.78 3.78
C VAL A 95 4.79 5.83 4.32
N GLY A 96 6.02 6.30 4.47
CA GLY A 96 7.13 5.52 5.01
C GLY A 96 6.88 5.02 6.43
N SER A 97 6.33 5.87 7.30
CA SER A 97 5.96 5.50 8.67
C SER A 97 4.91 4.37 8.70
N LEU A 98 3.87 4.46 7.88
CA LEU A 98 2.79 3.48 7.87
C LEU A 98 3.22 2.15 7.22
N THR A 99 3.95 2.19 6.12
CA THR A 99 4.46 0.97 5.48
C THR A 99 5.49 0.26 6.37
N GLY A 100 6.37 1.01 7.03
CA GLY A 100 7.30 0.48 8.04
C GLY A 100 6.58 -0.12 9.25
N GLY A 101 5.44 0.45 9.64
CA GLY A 101 4.58 -0.11 10.69
C GLY A 101 4.05 -1.51 10.33
N ILE A 102 3.71 -1.75 9.08
CA ILE A 102 3.27 -3.09 8.62
C ILE A 102 4.45 -4.06 8.63
N ASP A 103 5.62 -3.65 8.15
CA ASP A 103 6.85 -4.46 8.24
C ASP A 103 7.16 -4.90 9.68
N PHE A 104 7.04 -3.97 10.63
CA PHE A 104 7.19 -4.27 12.04
C PHE A 104 6.17 -5.30 12.53
N LEU A 105 4.90 -5.15 12.13
CA LEU A 105 3.84 -6.09 12.50
C LEU A 105 4.05 -7.47 11.88
N PHE A 106 4.56 -7.56 10.65
CA PHE A 106 4.92 -8.84 10.03
C PHE A 106 6.03 -9.53 10.83
N LYS A 107 7.10 -8.82 11.15
CA LYS A 107 8.21 -9.35 11.97
C LYS A 107 7.72 -9.80 13.35
N LYS A 108 6.93 -8.96 14.04
CA LYS A 108 6.37 -9.26 15.37
C LYS A 108 5.51 -10.52 15.36
N ASN A 109 4.71 -10.74 14.32
CA ASN A 109 3.82 -11.87 14.21
C ASN A 109 4.42 -13.05 13.42
N LYS A 110 5.71 -12.97 13.04
CA LYS A 110 6.43 -14.01 12.27
C LYS A 110 5.76 -14.34 10.92
N VAL A 111 5.15 -13.35 10.27
CA VAL A 111 4.68 -13.48 8.89
C VAL A 111 5.89 -13.43 7.96
N THR A 112 6.07 -14.43 7.12
CA THR A 112 7.12 -14.44 6.10
C THR A 112 6.70 -13.51 4.97
N ARG A 113 7.49 -12.46 4.75
CA ARG A 113 7.31 -11.58 3.59
C ARG A 113 8.06 -12.18 2.42
N LEU A 114 7.38 -12.27 1.27
CA LEU A 114 7.95 -12.69 0.00
C LEU A 114 7.70 -11.60 -1.05
N GLN A 115 8.70 -11.34 -1.89
CA GLN A 115 8.61 -10.33 -2.95
C GLN A 115 8.72 -10.99 -4.32
N GLY A 116 7.73 -10.73 -5.16
CA GLY A 116 7.67 -11.18 -6.54
C GLY A 116 6.24 -11.34 -7.03
N HIS A 117 6.10 -11.85 -8.25
CA HIS A 117 4.81 -12.08 -8.89
C HIS A 117 4.36 -13.52 -8.65
N ALA A 118 3.36 -13.70 -7.80
CA ALA A 118 2.84 -15.03 -7.47
C ALA A 118 1.84 -15.54 -8.50
N ARG A 119 1.95 -16.83 -8.85
CA ARG A 119 1.04 -17.56 -9.70
C ARG A 119 0.64 -18.88 -9.03
N ILE A 120 -0.66 -19.18 -9.04
CA ILE A 120 -1.18 -20.46 -8.56
C ILE A 120 -1.00 -21.48 -9.68
N GLU A 121 -0.22 -22.54 -9.43
CA GLU A 121 0.00 -23.62 -10.41
C GLU A 121 -0.93 -24.82 -10.24
N GLY A 122 -1.60 -24.89 -9.11
CA GLY A 122 -2.53 -25.96 -8.77
C GLY A 122 -2.89 -25.95 -7.29
N ALA A 123 -3.64 -26.94 -6.86
CA ALA A 123 -3.98 -27.12 -5.46
C ALA A 123 -2.68 -27.27 -4.63
N GLY A 124 -2.54 -26.42 -3.62
CA GLY A 124 -1.40 -26.50 -2.72
C GLY A 124 -0.06 -25.98 -3.27
N LYS A 125 -0.02 -25.37 -4.45
CA LYS A 125 1.24 -24.92 -5.06
C LYS A 125 1.15 -23.49 -5.61
N VAL A 126 2.06 -22.65 -5.13
CA VAL A 126 2.25 -21.28 -5.61
C VAL A 126 3.69 -21.12 -6.09
N VAL A 127 3.86 -20.49 -7.25
CA VAL A 127 5.16 -20.15 -7.81
C VAL A 127 5.32 -18.64 -7.85
N ILE A 128 6.44 -18.16 -7.38
CA ILE A 128 6.87 -16.78 -7.54
C ILE A 128 7.82 -16.74 -8.74
N SER A 129 7.43 -16.02 -9.79
CA SER A 129 8.12 -16.06 -11.09
C SER A 129 9.30 -15.12 -11.19
N ASP A 130 9.36 -14.09 -10.35
CA ASP A 130 10.37 -13.02 -10.38
C ASP A 130 10.66 -12.50 -8.98
N GLY A 131 11.62 -11.58 -8.88
CA GLY A 131 12.01 -10.97 -7.62
C GLY A 131 13.00 -11.83 -6.81
N PRO A 132 13.40 -11.34 -5.63
CA PRO A 132 14.39 -12.00 -4.78
C PRO A 132 13.90 -13.34 -4.21
N ASP A 133 12.59 -13.54 -4.11
CA ASP A 133 11.99 -14.73 -3.52
C ASP A 133 11.39 -15.66 -4.61
N ALA A 134 11.92 -15.59 -5.84
CA ALA A 134 11.50 -16.49 -6.92
C ALA A 134 11.71 -17.96 -6.53
N GLY A 135 10.66 -18.77 -6.71
CA GLY A 135 10.69 -20.17 -6.31
C GLY A 135 9.32 -20.81 -6.25
N SER A 136 9.29 -22.07 -5.85
CA SER A 136 8.06 -22.85 -5.68
C SER A 136 7.79 -23.09 -4.20
N TYR A 137 6.55 -22.87 -3.79
CA TYR A 137 6.09 -22.93 -2.40
C TYR A 137 4.91 -23.88 -2.27
N GLU A 138 4.95 -24.71 -1.23
CA GLU A 138 3.85 -25.57 -0.85
C GLU A 138 2.96 -24.86 0.15
N VAL A 139 1.65 -24.88 -0.06
CA VAL A 139 0.70 -24.16 0.78
C VAL A 139 -0.57 -24.98 0.99
N GLU A 140 -1.09 -25.01 2.22
CA GLU A 140 -2.37 -25.68 2.46
C GLU A 140 -3.56 -24.83 1.98
N ARG A 141 -3.46 -23.52 2.15
CA ARG A 141 -4.54 -22.57 1.82
C ARG A 141 -3.97 -21.34 1.13
N ILE A 142 -4.73 -20.81 0.18
CA ILE A 142 -4.37 -19.61 -0.56
C ILE A 142 -5.47 -18.56 -0.36
N LEU A 143 -5.07 -17.34 0.02
CA LEU A 143 -5.95 -16.19 0.07
C LEU A 143 -5.53 -15.20 -1.03
N ILE A 144 -6.44 -14.91 -1.95
CA ILE A 144 -6.22 -13.97 -3.04
C ILE A 144 -6.68 -12.59 -2.59
N ALA A 145 -5.74 -11.65 -2.43
CA ALA A 145 -5.98 -10.27 -2.01
C ALA A 145 -5.25 -9.27 -2.93
N THR A 146 -5.20 -9.58 -4.23
CA THR A 146 -4.41 -8.87 -5.24
C THR A 146 -4.88 -7.44 -5.52
N GLY A 147 -6.07 -7.07 -5.04
CA GLY A 147 -6.65 -5.75 -5.28
C GLY A 147 -7.10 -5.57 -6.72
N SER A 148 -6.99 -4.34 -7.20
CA SER A 148 -7.35 -3.94 -8.55
C SER A 148 -6.32 -2.99 -9.14
N HIS A 149 -6.30 -2.87 -10.45
CA HIS A 149 -5.56 -1.85 -11.16
C HIS A 149 -6.44 -1.25 -12.26
N ALA A 150 -6.09 -0.04 -12.71
CA ALA A 150 -6.82 0.61 -13.77
C ALA A 150 -6.75 -0.24 -15.04
N SER A 151 -7.91 -0.55 -15.61
CA SER A 151 -7.99 -1.13 -16.95
C SER A 151 -7.80 -0.01 -17.95
N VAL A 152 -6.64 0.02 -18.59
CA VAL A 152 -6.33 1.05 -19.58
C VAL A 152 -6.82 0.57 -20.95
N SER A 153 -7.88 1.22 -21.45
CA SER A 153 -8.24 1.11 -22.86
C SER A 153 -7.54 2.25 -23.62
N TYR A 154 -6.70 1.90 -24.57
CA TYR A 154 -6.00 2.89 -25.41
C TYR A 154 -6.92 3.88 -26.12
N THR A 155 -8.15 3.51 -26.38
CA THR A 155 -9.19 4.36 -26.97
C THR A 155 -9.59 5.55 -26.10
N HIS A 156 -9.35 5.51 -24.79
CA HIS A 156 -9.75 6.57 -23.86
C HIS A 156 -8.61 7.44 -23.38
N LEU A 157 -7.35 7.07 -23.65
CA LEU A 157 -6.18 7.84 -23.22
C LEU A 157 -6.00 9.17 -23.97
N THR A 158 -6.66 9.34 -25.10
CA THR A 158 -6.50 10.53 -25.96
C THR A 158 -7.65 11.53 -25.84
N LEU A 159 -8.70 11.22 -25.12
CA LEU A 159 -9.93 12.02 -25.12
C LEU A 159 -10.02 13.13 -24.07
N PRO A 160 -9.44 13.08 -22.90
CA PRO A 160 -9.82 14.02 -21.85
C PRO A 160 -8.99 15.28 -21.75
N THR A 161 -7.82 15.32 -22.35
CA THR A 161 -6.90 16.43 -22.08
C THR A 161 -7.06 17.63 -22.98
N ASN A 162 -7.85 17.53 -24.04
CA ASN A 162 -7.99 18.60 -25.04
C ASN A 162 -9.14 19.58 -24.80
N GLY A 163 -9.70 19.65 -23.62
CA GLY A 163 -10.83 20.54 -23.41
C GLY A 163 -11.15 20.89 -21.98
N LEU A 164 -10.33 20.55 -21.02
CA LEU A 164 -10.61 20.75 -19.60
C LEU A 164 -9.48 21.53 -18.88
N VAL A 165 -8.99 22.56 -19.53
CA VAL A 165 -8.22 23.60 -18.84
C VAL A 165 -8.94 24.93 -19.02
#